data_cefd6b9ef5cb1f815d34dedefa185750
#
_entry.id   cefd6b9ef5cb1f815d34dedefa185750
#
_cell.length_a   1.000
_cell.length_b   1.000
_cell.length_c   1.000
_cell.angle_alpha   90.00
_cell.angle_beta   90.00
_cell.angle_gamma   90.00
#
_symmetry.space_group_name_H-M   'P 1'
#
loop_
_entity.id
_entity.type
_entity.pdbx_description
1 polymer ?
#
loop_
_entity_poly.entity_id
_entity_poly.type
_entity_poly.pdbx_seq_one_letter_code
_entity_poly.pdbx_strand_id
1 'polypeptide(L)'
;MMKVKSVDAGVGAMNRRKILQAAEKCFAQFGFKGTAVQKIADEAGLPKTNVLYYFKTKQELYVAVLEETLSLWNSRFDKATVEDDPAEVLANYIAEKMEVSRTHPMASKIFAMEIINGAQNLSGYFDEEHALWMKGRLAVIDAWVNAGKLPPIEGEYLLYTIWASTQHYADFSAQITRLRGKKMTKADFEDATKQVVKLVLGGCGLSVPESFEV
;
A
#
# COMPACT_ATOMS: atom_id res chain seq x y z
N MET A 1 40.32 -20.97 4.50
CA MET A 1 39.43 -20.62 5.62
C MET A 1 38.54 -19.46 5.23
N MET A 2 37.65 -19.65 4.22
CA MET A 2 36.80 -18.57 3.66
C MET A 2 35.46 -19.14 3.17
N LYS A 3 34.55 -19.55 4.10
CA LYS A 3 33.18 -19.97 3.75
C LYS A 3 32.11 -19.67 4.84
N VAL A 4 32.46 -19.00 5.94
CA VAL A 4 31.52 -18.81 7.07
C VAL A 4 30.67 -17.53 6.91
N LYS A 5 31.17 -16.48 6.22
CA LYS A 5 30.45 -15.19 6.12
C LYS A 5 29.21 -15.17 5.22
N SER A 6 29.10 -16.02 4.21
CA SER A 6 27.96 -16.00 3.26
C SER A 6 26.71 -16.73 3.80
N VAL A 7 26.90 -17.75 4.63
CA VAL A 7 25.78 -18.51 5.23
C VAL A 7 25.13 -17.72 6.36
N ASP A 8 25.90 -17.02 7.19
CA ASP A 8 25.39 -16.17 8.27
C ASP A 8 24.59 -14.97 7.74
N ALA A 9 25.03 -14.36 6.63
CA ALA A 9 24.27 -13.27 5.99
C ALA A 9 22.89 -13.74 5.48
N GLY A 10 22.81 -14.97 4.92
CA GLY A 10 21.55 -15.55 4.46
C GLY A 10 20.59 -15.90 5.58
N VAL A 11 21.07 -16.46 6.68
CA VAL A 11 20.28 -16.80 7.87
C VAL A 11 19.79 -15.52 8.56
N GLY A 12 20.64 -14.50 8.65
CA GLY A 12 20.28 -13.20 9.21
C GLY A 12 19.15 -12.52 8.44
N ALA A 13 19.23 -12.45 7.12
CA ALA A 13 18.20 -11.89 6.25
C ALA A 13 16.88 -12.68 6.36
N MET A 14 16.94 -14.01 6.42
CA MET A 14 15.77 -14.87 6.58
C MET A 14 15.08 -14.62 7.93
N ASN A 15 15.82 -14.53 9.03
CA ASN A 15 15.27 -14.27 10.35
C ASN A 15 14.64 -12.87 10.42
N ARG A 16 15.30 -11.84 9.86
CA ARG A 16 14.75 -10.49 9.78
C ARG A 16 13.39 -10.48 9.05
N ARG A 17 13.30 -11.19 7.91
CA ARG A 17 12.06 -11.30 7.14
C ARG A 17 10.96 -12.04 7.93
N LYS A 18 11.27 -13.13 8.63
CA LYS A 18 10.31 -13.83 9.50
C LYS A 18 9.77 -12.92 10.59
N ILE A 19 10.64 -12.11 11.22
CA ILE A 19 10.23 -11.16 12.26
C ILE A 19 9.30 -10.10 11.69
N LEU A 20 9.59 -9.54 10.52
CA LEU A 20 8.74 -8.53 9.87
C LEU A 20 7.37 -9.10 9.51
N GLN A 21 7.31 -10.30 8.95
CA GLN A 21 6.04 -10.98 8.64
C GLN A 21 5.20 -11.29 9.89
N ALA A 22 5.84 -11.72 10.99
CA ALA A 22 5.16 -11.96 12.26
C ALA A 22 4.68 -10.63 12.88
N ALA A 23 5.49 -9.58 12.79
CA ALA A 23 5.15 -8.25 13.27
C ALA A 23 3.96 -7.67 12.50
N GLU A 24 3.94 -7.78 11.17
CA GLU A 24 2.82 -7.37 10.32
C GLU A 24 1.52 -8.02 10.79
N LYS A 25 1.48 -9.35 10.98
CA LYS A 25 0.29 -10.05 11.47
C LYS A 25 -0.15 -9.54 12.85
N CYS A 26 0.79 -9.41 13.79
CA CYS A 26 0.49 -8.96 15.14
C CYS A 26 -0.02 -7.51 15.17
N PHE A 27 0.63 -6.62 14.45
CA PHE A 27 0.22 -5.21 14.38
C PHE A 27 -1.12 -5.03 13.65
N ALA A 28 -1.38 -5.78 12.58
CA ALA A 28 -2.67 -5.75 11.89
C ALA A 28 -3.83 -6.22 12.77
N GLN A 29 -3.57 -7.15 13.70
CA GLN A 29 -4.59 -7.73 14.56
C GLN A 29 -4.81 -6.94 15.86
N PHE A 30 -3.74 -6.46 16.50
CA PHE A 30 -3.79 -5.89 17.85
C PHE A 30 -3.40 -4.41 17.92
N GLY A 31 -3.00 -3.83 16.79
CA GLY A 31 -2.44 -2.48 16.73
C GLY A 31 -1.08 -2.37 17.39
N PHE A 32 -0.46 -1.17 17.27
CA PHE A 32 0.85 -0.93 17.88
C PHE A 32 0.80 -1.08 19.42
N LYS A 33 -0.18 -0.46 20.09
CA LYS A 33 -0.28 -0.46 21.55
C LYS A 33 -0.56 -1.86 22.11
N GLY A 34 -1.43 -2.63 21.47
CA GLY A 34 -1.85 -3.98 21.90
C GLY A 34 -0.86 -5.09 21.58
N THR A 35 0.21 -4.82 20.83
CA THR A 35 1.21 -5.81 20.45
C THR A 35 2.40 -5.80 21.39
N ALA A 36 2.70 -6.95 22.03
CA ALA A 36 3.93 -7.15 22.79
C ALA A 36 5.01 -7.79 21.92
N VAL A 37 6.30 -7.43 22.13
CA VAL A 37 7.44 -8.02 21.39
C VAL A 37 7.50 -9.54 21.60
N GLN A 38 7.13 -10.05 22.79
CA GLN A 38 7.05 -11.49 23.04
C GLN A 38 6.09 -12.19 22.09
N LYS A 39 4.91 -11.60 21.83
CA LYS A 39 3.92 -12.17 20.90
C LYS A 39 4.44 -12.25 19.47
N ILE A 40 5.21 -11.23 19.04
CA ILE A 40 5.87 -11.26 17.72
C ILE A 40 6.94 -12.35 17.67
N ALA A 41 7.71 -12.53 18.75
CA ALA A 41 8.71 -13.58 18.85
C ALA A 41 8.09 -14.98 18.75
N ASP A 42 6.98 -15.20 19.47
CA ASP A 42 6.23 -16.46 19.45
C ASP A 42 5.66 -16.75 18.06
N GLU A 43 5.07 -15.75 17.39
CA GLU A 43 4.56 -15.86 16.01
C GLU A 43 5.69 -16.13 14.99
N ALA A 44 6.88 -15.54 15.19
CA ALA A 44 8.04 -15.74 14.33
C ALA A 44 8.74 -17.11 14.56
N GLY A 45 8.40 -17.81 15.66
CA GLY A 45 9.11 -19.03 16.09
C GLY A 45 10.56 -18.75 16.49
N LEU A 46 10.84 -17.58 17.08
CA LEU A 46 12.18 -17.14 17.45
C LEU A 46 12.21 -16.67 18.92
N PRO A 47 13.35 -16.79 19.63
CA PRO A 47 13.50 -16.17 20.94
C PRO A 47 13.31 -14.65 20.87
N LYS A 48 12.71 -14.05 21.90
CA LYS A 48 12.55 -12.61 22.02
C LYS A 48 13.88 -11.84 21.87
N THR A 49 14.96 -12.41 22.38
CA THR A 49 16.31 -11.85 22.23
C THR A 49 16.74 -11.70 20.80
N ASN A 50 16.33 -12.63 19.90
CA ASN A 50 16.58 -12.52 18.47
C ASN A 50 15.81 -11.35 17.86
N VAL A 51 14.54 -11.17 18.22
CA VAL A 51 13.76 -10.02 17.75
C VAL A 51 14.43 -8.72 18.15
N LEU A 52 14.86 -8.59 19.41
CA LEU A 52 15.54 -7.40 19.95
C LEU A 52 16.98 -7.23 19.40
N TYR A 53 17.59 -8.27 18.87
CA TYR A 53 18.86 -8.15 18.17
C TYR A 53 18.70 -7.45 16.80
N TYR A 54 17.65 -7.78 16.04
CA TYR A 54 17.38 -7.18 14.74
C TYR A 54 16.70 -5.81 14.85
N PHE A 55 15.82 -5.65 15.83
CA PHE A 55 15.04 -4.44 16.06
C PHE A 55 15.09 -4.11 17.55
N LYS A 56 15.89 -3.12 17.91
CA LYS A 56 16.18 -2.78 19.31
C LYS A 56 14.93 -2.45 20.13
N THR A 57 13.92 -1.90 19.45
CA THR A 57 12.66 -1.49 20.08
C THR A 57 11.45 -1.96 19.25
N LYS A 58 10.27 -2.03 19.92
CA LYS A 58 9.01 -2.26 19.21
C LYS A 58 8.71 -1.15 18.21
N GLN A 59 9.11 0.07 18.51
CA GLN A 59 8.96 1.24 17.64
C GLN A 59 9.75 1.06 16.34
N GLU A 60 11.03 0.71 16.41
CA GLU A 60 11.86 0.44 15.22
C GLU A 60 11.26 -0.67 14.36
N LEU A 61 10.77 -1.74 14.99
CA LEU A 61 10.11 -2.83 14.27
C LEU A 61 8.82 -2.39 13.58
N TYR A 62 8.03 -1.53 14.24
CA TYR A 62 6.80 -1.00 13.68
C TYR A 62 7.06 -0.08 12.49
N VAL A 63 8.03 0.83 12.62
CA VAL A 63 8.46 1.70 11.52
C VAL A 63 8.95 0.89 10.33
N ALA A 64 9.77 -0.15 10.56
CA ALA A 64 10.23 -1.02 9.48
C ALA A 64 9.09 -1.76 8.75
N VAL A 65 8.02 -2.15 9.47
CA VAL A 65 6.80 -2.72 8.84
C VAL A 65 6.07 -1.66 8.01
N LEU A 66 5.97 -0.41 8.49
CA LEU A 66 5.37 0.69 7.73
C LEU A 66 6.17 1.02 6.46
N GLU A 67 7.51 1.06 6.54
CA GLU A 67 8.40 1.27 5.39
C GLU A 67 8.24 0.18 4.33
N GLU A 68 8.17 -1.11 4.73
CA GLU A 68 7.86 -2.20 3.80
C GLU A 68 6.47 -2.00 3.15
N THR A 69 5.46 -1.58 3.94
CA THR A 69 4.12 -1.29 3.42
C THR A 69 4.15 -0.18 2.37
N LEU A 70 4.85 0.92 2.64
CA LEU A 70 4.98 2.03 1.71
C LEU A 70 5.66 1.61 0.41
N SER A 71 6.67 0.73 0.48
CA SER A 71 7.36 0.21 -0.70
C SER A 71 6.46 -0.60 -1.65
N LEU A 72 5.34 -1.17 -1.14
CA LEU A 72 4.35 -1.89 -1.98
C LEU A 72 3.55 -0.95 -2.89
N TRP A 73 3.51 0.35 -2.57
CA TRP A 73 2.70 1.32 -3.32
C TRP A 73 3.47 2.03 -4.43
N ASN A 74 4.76 1.71 -4.61
CA ASN A 74 5.51 2.16 -5.78
C ASN A 74 4.86 1.60 -7.04
N SER A 75 4.40 2.47 -7.92
CA SER A 75 3.58 2.12 -9.07
C SER A 75 4.18 2.63 -10.39
N ARG A 76 3.59 2.20 -11.51
CA ARG A 76 3.92 2.76 -12.82
C ARG A 76 3.58 4.25 -12.90
N PHE A 77 2.59 4.69 -12.12
CA PHE A 77 2.22 6.11 -12.03
C PHE A 77 3.39 6.97 -11.58
N ASP A 78 4.32 6.45 -10.78
CA ASP A 78 5.51 7.20 -10.33
C ASP A 78 6.39 7.67 -11.50
N LYS A 79 6.33 6.96 -12.63
CA LYS A 79 7.11 7.23 -13.85
C LYS A 79 6.29 7.92 -14.94
N ALA A 80 5.02 8.19 -14.71
CA ALA A 80 4.15 8.81 -15.69
C ALA A 80 4.60 10.23 -16.03
N THR A 81 4.45 10.59 -17.30
CA THR A 81 4.83 11.87 -17.89
C THR A 81 3.66 12.49 -18.64
N VAL A 82 3.81 13.72 -19.11
CA VAL A 82 2.81 14.39 -19.94
C VAL A 82 2.57 13.69 -21.30
N GLU A 83 3.54 12.91 -21.77
CA GLU A 83 3.43 12.20 -23.06
C GLU A 83 2.50 10.98 -22.98
N ASP A 84 2.33 10.41 -21.79
CA ASP A 84 1.49 9.23 -21.60
C ASP A 84 -0.01 9.55 -21.74
N ASP A 85 -0.80 8.51 -22.03
CA ASP A 85 -2.26 8.58 -22.04
C ASP A 85 -2.80 8.57 -20.60
N PRO A 86 -3.51 9.63 -20.13
CA PRO A 86 -4.07 9.67 -18.80
C PRO A 86 -5.00 8.51 -18.46
N ALA A 87 -5.81 8.04 -19.43
CA ALA A 87 -6.76 6.96 -19.22
C ALA A 87 -6.04 5.65 -18.90
N GLU A 88 -5.04 5.31 -19.70
CA GLU A 88 -4.21 4.11 -19.48
C GLU A 88 -3.43 4.18 -18.17
N VAL A 89 -2.81 5.32 -17.87
CA VAL A 89 -2.02 5.49 -16.63
C VAL A 89 -2.90 5.39 -15.41
N LEU A 90 -4.03 6.08 -15.36
CA LEU A 90 -4.92 6.07 -14.20
C LEU A 90 -5.59 4.70 -14.01
N ALA A 91 -6.02 4.04 -15.12
CA ALA A 91 -6.60 2.69 -15.05
C ALA A 91 -5.60 1.68 -14.48
N ASN A 92 -4.35 1.70 -14.97
CA ASN A 92 -3.29 0.82 -14.47
C ASN A 92 -2.94 1.14 -12.99
N TYR A 93 -2.89 2.41 -12.61
CA TYR A 93 -2.66 2.81 -11.22
C TYR A 93 -3.74 2.27 -10.28
N ILE A 94 -5.02 2.41 -10.67
CA ILE A 94 -6.15 1.84 -9.92
C ILE A 94 -5.99 0.32 -9.79
N ALA A 95 -5.68 -0.37 -10.89
CA ALA A 95 -5.51 -1.83 -10.90
C ALA A 95 -4.37 -2.29 -9.99
N GLU A 96 -3.22 -1.61 -10.02
CA GLU A 96 -2.09 -1.89 -9.12
C GLU A 96 -2.49 -1.72 -7.65
N LYS A 97 -3.21 -0.65 -7.30
CA LYS A 97 -3.69 -0.43 -5.93
C LYS A 97 -4.72 -1.48 -5.49
N MET A 98 -5.61 -1.89 -6.37
CA MET A 98 -6.58 -2.96 -6.10
C MET A 98 -5.88 -4.31 -5.89
N GLU A 99 -4.84 -4.60 -6.66
CA GLU A 99 -4.04 -5.82 -6.50
C GLU A 99 -3.27 -5.83 -5.16
N VAL A 100 -2.70 -4.70 -4.74
CA VAL A 100 -2.09 -4.55 -3.40
C VAL A 100 -3.14 -4.76 -2.31
N SER A 101 -4.33 -4.18 -2.45
CA SER A 101 -5.44 -4.37 -1.50
C SER A 101 -5.87 -5.84 -1.38
N ARG A 102 -5.79 -6.60 -2.48
CA ARG A 102 -6.08 -8.04 -2.50
C ARG A 102 -4.96 -8.87 -1.88
N THR A 103 -3.71 -8.58 -2.22
CA THR A 103 -2.55 -9.42 -1.86
C THR A 103 -1.92 -9.07 -0.52
N HIS A 104 -2.01 -7.81 -0.10
CA HIS A 104 -1.40 -7.28 1.13
C HIS A 104 -2.40 -6.54 2.04
N PRO A 105 -3.58 -7.16 2.37
CA PRO A 105 -4.61 -6.45 3.12
C PRO A 105 -4.19 -6.12 4.56
N MET A 106 -3.24 -6.86 5.15
CA MET A 106 -2.72 -6.57 6.49
C MET A 106 -1.84 -5.33 6.49
N ALA A 107 -0.97 -5.19 5.50
CA ALA A 107 -0.13 -4.02 5.32
C ALA A 107 -0.98 -2.74 5.17
N SER A 108 -2.02 -2.78 4.32
CA SER A 108 -2.98 -1.68 4.16
C SER A 108 -3.63 -1.29 5.49
N LYS A 109 -4.13 -2.27 6.27
CA LYS A 109 -4.77 -2.02 7.58
C LYS A 109 -3.82 -1.37 8.59
N ILE A 110 -2.57 -1.80 8.66
CA ILE A 110 -1.58 -1.20 9.57
C ILE A 110 -1.38 0.26 9.22
N PHE A 111 -1.21 0.56 7.94
CA PHE A 111 -1.08 1.92 7.44
C PHE A 111 -2.32 2.76 7.77
N ALA A 112 -3.52 2.26 7.45
CA ALA A 112 -4.77 2.95 7.75
C ALA A 112 -4.92 3.24 9.25
N MET A 113 -4.58 2.28 10.12
CA MET A 113 -4.60 2.50 11.56
C MET A 113 -3.59 3.56 12.01
N GLU A 114 -2.40 3.60 11.41
CA GLU A 114 -1.41 4.64 11.69
C GLU A 114 -1.93 6.02 11.30
N ILE A 115 -2.51 6.17 10.09
CA ILE A 115 -3.09 7.42 9.61
C ILE A 115 -4.24 7.89 10.52
N ILE A 116 -5.18 7.01 10.86
CA ILE A 116 -6.32 7.32 11.74
C ILE A 116 -5.85 7.77 13.13
N ASN A 117 -4.71 7.24 13.62
CA ASN A 117 -4.12 7.63 14.89
C ASN A 117 -3.21 8.87 14.81
N GLY A 118 -3.19 9.59 13.70
CA GLY A 118 -2.45 10.84 13.53
C GLY A 118 -1.04 10.69 12.94
N ALA A 119 -0.71 9.53 12.37
CA ALA A 119 0.52 9.27 11.61
C ALA A 119 1.84 9.61 12.34
N GLN A 120 1.86 9.46 13.67
CA GLN A 120 2.99 9.87 14.51
C GLN A 120 4.32 9.20 14.14
N ASN A 121 4.25 7.99 13.58
CA ASN A 121 5.43 7.22 13.17
C ASN A 121 5.81 7.46 11.70
N LEU A 122 5.06 8.27 10.96
CA LEU A 122 5.24 8.59 9.54
C LEU A 122 5.46 10.08 9.27
N SER A 123 5.74 10.91 10.30
CA SER A 123 5.89 12.37 10.12
C SER A 123 6.96 12.71 9.08
N GLY A 124 8.17 12.14 9.17
CA GLY A 124 9.23 12.38 8.19
C GLY A 124 8.86 11.95 6.75
N TYR A 125 8.11 10.87 6.60
CA TYR A 125 7.62 10.41 5.30
C TYR A 125 6.66 11.41 4.65
N PHE A 126 5.68 11.93 5.40
CA PHE A 126 4.71 12.88 4.86
C PHE A 126 5.33 14.26 4.61
N ASP A 127 6.26 14.68 5.48
CA ASP A 127 6.83 16.02 5.39
C ASP A 127 7.86 16.16 4.24
N GLU A 128 8.50 15.08 3.83
CA GLU A 128 9.58 15.11 2.83
C GLU A 128 9.26 14.26 1.59
N GLU A 129 9.28 12.93 1.72
CA GLU A 129 9.21 12.02 0.57
C GLU A 129 7.83 12.06 -0.12
N HIS A 130 6.77 11.92 0.66
CA HIS A 130 5.42 11.88 0.11
C HIS A 130 4.96 13.24 -0.41
N ALA A 131 5.35 14.33 0.26
CA ALA A 131 5.07 15.68 -0.23
C ALA A 131 5.74 15.95 -1.58
N LEU A 132 7.00 15.51 -1.76
CA LEU A 132 7.71 15.63 -3.03
C LEU A 132 7.06 14.77 -4.11
N TRP A 133 6.72 13.53 -3.80
CA TRP A 133 6.00 12.63 -4.70
C TRP A 133 4.67 13.25 -5.14
N MET A 134 3.86 13.72 -4.20
CA MET A 134 2.57 14.35 -4.47
C MET A 134 2.71 15.53 -5.40
N LYS A 135 3.64 16.45 -5.11
CA LYS A 135 3.94 17.60 -5.98
C LYS A 135 4.29 17.17 -7.41
N GLY A 136 5.11 16.13 -7.56
CA GLY A 136 5.48 15.60 -8.87
C GLY A 136 4.27 15.01 -9.63
N ARG A 137 3.39 14.31 -8.96
CA ARG A 137 2.19 13.71 -9.57
C ARG A 137 1.14 14.75 -9.94
N LEU A 138 0.93 15.74 -9.09
CA LEU A 138 0.06 16.89 -9.41
C LEU A 138 0.54 17.64 -10.64
N ALA A 139 1.85 17.89 -10.77
CA ALA A 139 2.43 18.54 -11.94
C ALA A 139 2.19 17.75 -13.25
N VAL A 140 2.18 16.40 -13.20
CA VAL A 140 1.85 15.57 -14.36
C VAL A 140 0.36 15.68 -14.71
N ILE A 141 -0.54 15.65 -13.72
CA ILE A 141 -1.98 15.82 -13.93
C ILE A 141 -2.27 17.20 -14.53
N ASP A 142 -1.69 18.26 -13.98
CA ASP A 142 -1.82 19.61 -14.50
C ASP A 142 -1.31 19.72 -15.96
N ALA A 143 -0.20 19.04 -16.28
CA ALA A 143 0.33 19.00 -17.63
C ALA A 143 -0.62 18.30 -18.61
N TRP A 144 -1.29 17.22 -18.21
CA TRP A 144 -2.33 16.56 -19.01
C TRP A 144 -3.54 17.47 -19.25
N VAL A 145 -3.98 18.22 -18.22
CA VAL A 145 -5.07 19.20 -18.35
C VAL A 145 -4.66 20.31 -19.33
N ASN A 146 -3.46 20.87 -19.17
CA ASN A 146 -2.95 21.94 -20.04
C ASN A 146 -2.74 21.46 -21.49
N ALA A 147 -2.42 20.19 -21.70
CA ALA A 147 -2.30 19.58 -23.03
C ALA A 147 -3.65 19.17 -23.65
N GLY A 148 -4.77 19.36 -22.94
CA GLY A 148 -6.10 18.95 -23.39
C GLY A 148 -6.32 17.45 -23.40
N LYS A 149 -5.43 16.65 -22.79
CA LYS A 149 -5.55 15.19 -22.66
C LYS A 149 -6.50 14.77 -21.52
N LEU A 150 -6.69 15.64 -20.54
CA LEU A 150 -7.57 15.45 -19.41
C LEU A 150 -8.45 16.70 -19.25
N PRO A 151 -9.78 16.56 -19.09
CA PRO A 151 -10.63 17.68 -18.71
C PRO A 151 -10.17 18.35 -17.41
N PRO A 152 -10.49 19.63 -17.18
CA PRO A 152 -10.12 20.32 -15.95
C PRO A 152 -10.59 19.56 -14.69
N ILE A 153 -9.64 19.20 -13.84
CA ILE A 153 -9.88 18.48 -12.58
C ILE A 153 -8.81 18.87 -11.55
N GLU A 154 -9.21 18.91 -10.29
CA GLU A 154 -8.29 19.08 -9.18
C GLU A 154 -7.57 17.75 -8.89
N GLY A 155 -6.30 17.66 -9.26
CA GLY A 155 -5.51 16.41 -9.17
C GLY A 155 -5.42 15.84 -7.76
N GLU A 156 -5.40 16.69 -6.74
CA GLU A 156 -5.37 16.29 -5.34
C GLU A 156 -6.62 15.47 -4.96
N TYR A 157 -7.81 15.95 -5.29
CA TYR A 157 -9.07 15.23 -4.99
C TYR A 157 -9.23 13.98 -5.84
N LEU A 158 -8.70 13.98 -7.06
CA LEU A 158 -8.64 12.76 -7.89
C LEU A 158 -7.82 11.67 -7.19
N LEU A 159 -6.61 12.00 -6.70
CA LEU A 159 -5.76 11.03 -6.01
C LEU A 159 -6.40 10.54 -4.71
N TYR A 160 -6.99 11.43 -3.90
CA TYR A 160 -7.71 11.03 -2.69
C TYR A 160 -8.88 10.11 -3.00
N THR A 161 -9.63 10.36 -4.09
CA THR A 161 -10.73 9.51 -4.53
C THR A 161 -10.25 8.12 -4.94
N ILE A 162 -9.14 8.05 -5.70
CA ILE A 162 -8.53 6.76 -6.07
C ILE A 162 -8.09 5.99 -4.83
N TRP A 163 -7.41 6.64 -3.89
CA TRP A 163 -6.96 5.96 -2.66
C TRP A 163 -8.13 5.47 -1.82
N ALA A 164 -9.13 6.31 -1.58
CA ALA A 164 -10.31 5.92 -0.83
C ALA A 164 -11.06 4.75 -1.48
N SER A 165 -11.22 4.76 -2.81
CA SER A 165 -11.94 3.71 -3.52
C SER A 165 -11.20 2.38 -3.55
N THR A 166 -9.87 2.39 -3.59
CA THR A 166 -9.05 1.17 -3.72
C THR A 166 -8.68 0.56 -2.38
N GLN A 167 -8.25 1.36 -1.40
CA GLN A 167 -7.86 0.89 -0.07
C GLN A 167 -9.04 0.37 0.74
N HIS A 168 -10.26 0.87 0.48
CA HIS A 168 -11.47 0.40 1.15
C HIS A 168 -11.64 -1.12 1.10
N TYR A 169 -11.27 -1.76 0.00
CA TYR A 169 -11.39 -3.22 -0.18
C TYR A 169 -10.48 -4.02 0.78
N ALA A 170 -9.36 -3.47 1.19
CA ALA A 170 -8.49 -4.07 2.21
C ALA A 170 -8.92 -3.67 3.63
N ASP A 171 -9.03 -2.36 3.87
CA ASP A 171 -9.19 -1.78 5.20
C ASP A 171 -10.53 -2.16 5.83
N PHE A 172 -11.59 -2.18 5.01
CA PHE A 172 -12.96 -2.54 5.40
C PHE A 172 -13.39 -3.92 4.93
N SER A 173 -12.45 -4.82 4.65
CA SER A 173 -12.74 -6.19 4.18
C SER A 173 -13.65 -6.99 5.11
N ALA A 174 -13.64 -6.72 6.42
CA ALA A 174 -14.55 -7.33 7.37
C ALA A 174 -16.01 -6.91 7.13
N GLN A 175 -16.26 -5.61 6.86
CA GLN A 175 -17.58 -5.10 6.51
C GLN A 175 -18.06 -5.69 5.19
N ILE A 176 -17.21 -5.65 4.16
CA ILE A 176 -17.52 -6.22 2.84
C ILE A 176 -17.89 -7.70 2.95
N THR A 177 -17.09 -8.49 3.69
CA THR A 177 -17.36 -9.91 3.91
C THR A 177 -18.71 -10.16 4.59
N ARG A 178 -19.06 -9.35 5.59
CA ARG A 178 -20.35 -9.46 6.29
C ARG A 178 -21.53 -9.11 5.39
N LEU A 179 -21.43 -8.04 4.62
CA LEU A 179 -22.49 -7.61 3.69
C LEU A 179 -22.69 -8.59 2.54
N ARG A 180 -21.60 -9.19 2.04
CA ARG A 180 -21.65 -10.18 0.95
C ARG A 180 -21.97 -11.59 1.44
N GLY A 181 -21.86 -11.89 2.73
CA GLY A 181 -21.94 -13.24 3.30
C GLY A 181 -20.73 -14.13 3.00
N LYS A 182 -19.74 -13.67 2.26
CA LYS A 182 -18.51 -14.40 1.88
C LYS A 182 -17.35 -13.43 1.63
N LYS A 183 -16.11 -13.95 1.74
CA LYS A 183 -14.90 -13.19 1.35
C LYS A 183 -14.90 -12.95 -0.15
N MET A 184 -14.28 -11.86 -0.58
CA MET A 184 -14.02 -11.59 -1.98
C MET A 184 -12.99 -12.58 -2.53
N THR A 185 -13.28 -13.12 -3.72
CA THR A 185 -12.37 -13.94 -4.52
C THR A 185 -11.50 -13.06 -5.41
N LYS A 186 -10.53 -13.64 -6.13
CA LYS A 186 -9.74 -12.94 -7.13
C LYS A 186 -10.65 -12.35 -8.22
N ALA A 187 -11.61 -13.12 -8.73
CA ALA A 187 -12.57 -12.65 -9.72
C ALA A 187 -13.42 -11.46 -9.20
N ASP A 188 -13.89 -11.52 -7.94
CA ASP A 188 -14.60 -10.39 -7.34
C ASP A 188 -13.74 -9.11 -7.29
N PHE A 189 -12.42 -9.23 -7.08
CA PHE A 189 -11.49 -8.09 -7.12
C PHE A 189 -11.27 -7.59 -8.55
N GLU A 190 -11.19 -8.47 -9.55
CA GLU A 190 -11.08 -8.10 -10.96
C GLU A 190 -12.32 -7.31 -11.41
N ASP A 191 -13.53 -7.80 -11.07
CA ASP A 191 -14.78 -7.09 -11.35
C ASP A 191 -14.85 -5.73 -10.63
N ALA A 192 -14.48 -5.69 -9.35
CA ALA A 192 -14.43 -4.44 -8.58
C ALA A 192 -13.43 -3.44 -9.18
N THR A 193 -12.27 -3.91 -9.66
CA THR A 193 -11.28 -3.07 -10.32
C THR A 193 -11.87 -2.40 -11.57
N LYS A 194 -12.53 -3.17 -12.42
CA LYS A 194 -13.21 -2.62 -13.63
C LYS A 194 -14.26 -1.57 -13.26
N GLN A 195 -15.03 -1.81 -12.20
CA GLN A 195 -16.03 -0.83 -11.74
C GLN A 195 -15.38 0.45 -11.20
N VAL A 196 -14.31 0.35 -10.41
CA VAL A 196 -13.59 1.53 -9.90
C VAL A 196 -12.97 2.31 -11.06
N VAL A 197 -12.31 1.63 -12.02
CA VAL A 197 -11.76 2.27 -13.24
C VAL A 197 -12.85 3.01 -13.99
N LYS A 198 -13.98 2.35 -14.27
CA LYS A 198 -15.12 2.95 -14.98
C LYS A 198 -15.67 4.20 -14.27
N LEU A 199 -15.84 4.14 -12.95
CA LEU A 199 -16.36 5.26 -12.17
C LEU A 199 -15.37 6.44 -12.13
N VAL A 200 -14.10 6.17 -11.90
CA VAL A 200 -13.07 7.23 -11.80
C VAL A 200 -12.84 7.86 -13.16
N LEU A 201 -12.59 7.07 -14.22
CA LEU A 201 -12.34 7.61 -15.55
C LEU A 201 -13.56 8.31 -16.12
N GLY A 202 -14.77 7.74 -15.94
CA GLY A 202 -16.01 8.39 -16.34
C GLY A 202 -16.24 9.72 -15.62
N GLY A 203 -15.91 9.82 -14.32
CA GLY A 203 -15.93 11.06 -13.57
C GLY A 203 -14.92 12.09 -14.08
N CYS A 204 -13.80 11.64 -14.63
CA CYS A 204 -12.80 12.48 -15.28
C CYS A 204 -13.12 12.82 -16.74
N GLY A 205 -14.22 12.32 -17.31
CA GLY A 205 -14.54 12.50 -18.73
C GLY A 205 -13.62 11.72 -19.70
N LEU A 206 -12.96 10.67 -19.21
CA LEU A 206 -12.08 9.80 -19.98
C LEU A 206 -12.79 8.52 -20.42
N SER A 207 -12.42 7.98 -21.57
CA SER A 207 -12.86 6.65 -22.03
C SER A 207 -12.12 5.56 -21.22
N VAL A 208 -12.83 4.46 -20.98
CA VAL A 208 -12.23 3.29 -20.32
C VAL A 208 -11.38 2.53 -21.36
N PRO A 209 -10.11 2.18 -21.07
CA PRO A 209 -9.31 1.35 -21.96
C PRO A 209 -9.93 -0.03 -22.16
N GLU A 210 -9.79 -0.61 -23.37
CA GLU A 210 -10.38 -1.91 -23.74
C GLU A 210 -10.08 -3.03 -22.75
N SER A 211 -8.87 -3.04 -22.18
CA SER A 211 -8.43 -4.02 -21.16
C SER A 211 -9.25 -3.99 -19.86
N PHE A 212 -9.98 -2.91 -19.62
CA PHE A 212 -10.84 -2.71 -18.44
C PHE A 212 -12.33 -2.64 -18.76
N GLU A 213 -12.71 -2.83 -20.03
CA GLU A 213 -14.13 -2.92 -20.40
C GLU A 213 -14.81 -4.14 -19.74
N VAL A 214 -16.11 -3.98 -19.42
CA VAL A 214 -16.94 -4.98 -18.71
C VAL A 214 -17.67 -5.85 -19.72
#